data_4e4087d9e510f1c677c51317d8f24c12
#
_entry.id   4e4087d9e510f1c677c51317d8f24c12
#
_cell.length_a   1.000
_cell.length_b   1.000
_cell.length_c   1.000
_cell.angle_alpha   90.00
_cell.angle_beta   90.00
_cell.angle_gamma   90.00
#
_symmetry.space_group_name_H-M   'P 1'
#
loop_
_entity.id
_entity.type
_entity.pdbx_description
1 polymer ?
#
loop_
_entity_poly.entity_id
_entity_poly.type
_entity_poly.pdbx_seq_one_letter_code
_entity_poly.pdbx_strand_id
1 'polypeptide(L)'
;SALDIYREIGESMFDLLIVNPFTNALLLIYAFIGNFGLSIILFTILIRVITYPIMAQQIKSSSAMQEIMNSEEWLKIQEKYKNDKEKLAQEQMRIYSEKGVSPFSSCLPTLIQFPILIGFYQSIVRAIGVTPLQLLSLVRGIYPGLENITPAAALGQLLPIDSKFLWMNLGTPD
;
A
#
# COMPACT_ATOMS: atom_id res chain seq x y z
N SER A 1 8.33 10.83 26.69
CA SER A 1 9.67 10.26 26.56
C SER A 1 10.20 10.43 25.14
N ALA A 2 11.52 10.20 24.90
CA ALA A 2 12.09 10.32 23.55
C ALA A 2 11.40 9.36 22.57
N LEU A 3 10.97 8.18 23.02
CA LEU A 3 10.23 7.20 22.23
C LEU A 3 8.87 7.73 21.77
N ASP A 4 8.18 8.51 22.60
CA ASP A 4 6.88 9.10 22.24
C ASP A 4 7.06 10.16 21.16
N ILE A 5 8.13 10.95 21.23
CA ILE A 5 8.48 11.94 20.20
C ILE A 5 8.81 11.27 18.86
N TYR A 6 9.60 10.19 18.88
CA TYR A 6 9.91 9.42 17.64
C TYR A 6 8.66 8.79 17.02
N ARG A 7 7.75 8.29 17.85
CA ARG A 7 6.47 7.74 17.40
C ARG A 7 5.59 8.82 16.79
N GLU A 8 5.47 9.95 17.42
CA GLU A 8 4.67 11.08 16.95
C GLU A 8 5.21 11.66 15.63
N ILE A 9 6.54 11.78 15.51
CA ILE A 9 7.19 12.18 14.25
C ILE A 9 6.96 11.15 13.16
N GLY A 10 7.08 9.86 13.46
CA GLY A 10 6.86 8.78 12.50
C GLY A 10 5.42 8.74 11.99
N GLU A 11 4.44 8.88 12.88
CA GLU A 11 3.02 8.94 12.51
C GLU A 11 2.72 10.20 11.68
N SER A 12 3.29 11.34 12.05
CA SER A 12 3.14 12.60 11.32
C SER A 12 3.76 12.54 9.92
N MET A 13 4.94 11.95 9.78
CA MET A 13 5.59 11.76 8.48
C MET A 13 4.82 10.78 7.59
N PHE A 14 4.33 9.68 8.16
CA PHE A 14 3.51 8.71 7.44
C PHE A 14 2.21 9.33 6.95
N ASP A 15 1.55 10.11 7.78
CA ASP A 15 0.35 10.85 7.42
C ASP A 15 0.62 11.85 6.29
N LEU A 16 1.70 12.60 6.38
CA LEU A 16 2.06 13.61 5.37
C LEU A 16 2.41 13.00 4.02
N LEU A 17 3.17 11.89 4.02
CA LEU A 17 3.72 11.30 2.80
C LEU A 17 2.79 10.29 2.12
N ILE A 18 1.93 9.62 2.88
CA ILE A 18 1.08 8.54 2.37
C ILE A 18 -0.40 8.83 2.57
N VAL A 19 -0.84 9.06 3.80
CA VAL A 19 -2.27 9.16 4.11
C VAL A 19 -2.90 10.40 3.49
N ASN A 20 -2.26 11.56 3.61
CA ASN A 20 -2.78 12.81 3.06
C ASN A 20 -2.88 12.79 1.52
N PRO A 21 -1.85 12.41 0.75
CA PRO A 21 -1.98 12.34 -0.70
C PRO A 21 -3.02 11.30 -1.13
N PHE A 22 -3.12 10.17 -0.44
CA PHE A 22 -4.12 9.15 -0.75
C PHE A 22 -5.54 9.66 -0.46
N THR A 23 -5.75 10.30 0.68
CA THR A 23 -7.04 10.90 1.05
C THR A 23 -7.45 11.97 0.04
N ASN A 24 -6.54 12.87 -0.33
CA ASN A 24 -6.82 13.94 -1.30
C ASN A 24 -7.14 13.38 -2.70
N ALA A 25 -6.40 12.37 -3.16
CA ALA A 25 -6.69 11.71 -4.44
C ALA A 25 -8.05 11.00 -4.41
N LEU A 26 -8.39 10.33 -3.32
CA LEU A 26 -9.67 9.66 -3.15
C LEU A 26 -10.83 10.66 -3.15
N LEU A 27 -10.69 11.79 -2.43
CA LEU A 27 -11.68 12.86 -2.41
C LEU A 27 -11.85 13.53 -3.77
N LEU A 28 -10.74 13.71 -4.50
CA LEU A 28 -10.78 14.25 -5.87
C LEU A 28 -11.60 13.35 -6.78
N ILE A 29 -11.35 12.06 -6.77
CA ILE A 29 -12.08 11.08 -7.56
C ILE A 29 -13.56 11.06 -7.15
N TYR A 30 -13.84 11.12 -5.84
CA TYR A 30 -15.20 11.18 -5.31
C TYR A 30 -15.95 12.42 -5.78
N ALA A 31 -15.27 13.58 -5.83
CA ALA A 31 -15.86 14.83 -6.31
C ALA A 31 -16.33 14.75 -7.77
N PHE A 32 -15.62 13.95 -8.60
CA PHE A 32 -16.02 13.75 -10.00
C PHE A 32 -17.12 12.72 -10.18
N ILE A 33 -17.14 11.67 -9.36
CA ILE A 33 -18.00 10.48 -9.57
C ILE A 33 -19.27 10.57 -8.72
N GLY A 34 -19.19 11.18 -7.52
CA GLY A 34 -20.30 11.26 -6.58
C GLY A 34 -20.65 9.94 -5.88
N ASN A 35 -19.87 8.88 -6.10
CA ASN A 35 -20.04 7.58 -5.45
C ASN A 35 -18.74 7.11 -4.82
N PHE A 36 -18.73 6.97 -3.49
CA PHE A 36 -17.54 6.67 -2.74
C PHE A 36 -16.97 5.27 -3.02
N GLY A 37 -17.82 4.27 -3.15
CA GLY A 37 -17.39 2.90 -3.50
C GLY A 37 -16.71 2.82 -4.87
N LEU A 38 -17.26 3.49 -5.89
CA LEU A 38 -16.64 3.60 -7.21
C LEU A 38 -15.32 4.35 -7.15
N SER A 39 -15.23 5.37 -6.29
CA SER A 39 -13.98 6.13 -6.09
C SER A 39 -12.87 5.26 -5.52
N ILE A 40 -13.18 4.36 -4.58
CA ILE A 40 -12.24 3.39 -4.04
C ILE A 40 -11.76 2.43 -5.13
N ILE A 41 -12.65 1.92 -5.97
CA ILE A 41 -12.31 1.01 -7.07
C ILE A 41 -11.36 1.70 -8.05
N LEU A 42 -11.70 2.91 -8.51
CA LEU A 42 -10.89 3.66 -9.45
C LEU A 42 -9.53 4.06 -8.87
N PHE A 43 -9.49 4.48 -7.61
CA PHE A 43 -8.24 4.78 -6.92
C PHE A 43 -7.35 3.53 -6.81
N THR A 44 -7.94 2.37 -6.52
CA THR A 44 -7.22 1.09 -6.48
C THR A 44 -6.62 0.75 -7.85
N ILE A 45 -7.39 0.93 -8.93
CA ILE A 45 -6.90 0.72 -10.30
C ILE A 45 -5.76 1.68 -10.62
N LEU A 46 -5.89 2.95 -10.26
CA LEU A 46 -4.85 3.97 -10.45
C LEU A 46 -3.53 3.57 -9.76
N ILE A 47 -3.58 3.18 -8.50
CA ILE A 47 -2.41 2.69 -7.77
C ILE A 47 -1.81 1.46 -8.45
N ARG A 48 -2.62 0.52 -8.91
CA ARG A 48 -2.17 -0.68 -9.63
C ARG A 48 -1.42 -0.33 -10.90
N VAL A 49 -1.93 0.62 -11.68
CA VAL A 49 -1.26 1.09 -12.91
C VAL A 49 0.09 1.75 -12.59
N ILE A 50 0.13 2.61 -11.57
CA ILE A 50 1.37 3.29 -11.15
C ILE A 50 2.42 2.29 -10.62
N THR A 51 1.98 1.28 -9.87
CA THR A 51 2.88 0.28 -9.28
C THR A 51 3.22 -0.87 -10.23
N TYR A 52 2.55 -0.94 -11.40
CA TYR A 52 2.76 -2.01 -12.39
C TYR A 52 4.23 -2.23 -12.80
N PRO A 53 5.03 -1.19 -13.16
CA PRO A 53 6.42 -1.40 -13.57
C PRO A 53 7.27 -2.00 -12.44
N ILE A 54 7.00 -1.65 -11.19
CA ILE A 54 7.70 -2.20 -10.02
C ILE A 54 7.33 -3.67 -9.86
N MET A 55 6.04 -4.01 -10.01
CA MET A 55 5.56 -5.39 -9.92
C MET A 55 6.08 -6.26 -11.08
N ALA A 56 6.25 -5.71 -12.28
CA ALA A 56 6.79 -6.44 -13.40
C ALA A 56 8.26 -6.86 -13.18
N GLN A 57 9.07 -5.99 -12.59
CA GLN A 57 10.44 -6.34 -12.17
C GLN A 57 10.45 -7.41 -11.09
N GLN A 58 9.53 -7.35 -10.16
CA GLN A 58 9.37 -8.32 -9.09
C GLN A 58 9.04 -9.71 -9.64
N ILE A 59 8.10 -9.81 -10.58
CA ILE A 59 7.73 -11.08 -11.21
C ILE A 59 8.94 -11.71 -11.90
N LYS A 60 9.77 -10.92 -12.58
CA LYS A 60 11.03 -11.42 -13.19
C LYS A 60 11.99 -11.97 -12.14
N SER A 61 12.20 -11.28 -11.02
CA SER A 61 13.07 -11.76 -9.94
C SER A 61 12.52 -13.03 -9.30
N SER A 62 11.22 -13.09 -9.08
CA SER A 62 10.53 -14.26 -8.52
C SER A 62 10.63 -15.47 -9.44
N SER A 63 10.44 -15.26 -10.76
CA SER A 63 10.59 -16.33 -11.76
C SER A 63 12.01 -16.86 -11.84
N ALA A 64 13.01 -15.97 -11.80
CA ALA A 64 14.42 -16.37 -11.77
C ALA A 64 14.76 -17.19 -10.51
N MET A 65 14.19 -16.82 -9.37
CA MET A 65 14.34 -17.58 -8.14
C MET A 65 13.72 -18.97 -8.23
N GLN A 66 12.52 -19.11 -8.79
CA GLN A 66 11.85 -20.40 -9.01
C GLN A 66 12.64 -21.27 -9.98
N GLU A 67 13.21 -20.69 -11.03
CA GLU A 67 14.04 -21.40 -11.99
C GLU A 67 15.30 -21.97 -11.33
N ILE A 68 15.95 -21.20 -10.45
CA ILE A 68 17.07 -21.67 -9.64
C ILE A 68 16.65 -22.82 -8.73
N MET A 69 15.52 -22.71 -8.04
CA MET A 69 15.01 -23.73 -7.12
C MET A 69 14.61 -25.03 -7.83
N ASN A 70 14.26 -24.96 -9.12
CA ASN A 70 13.94 -26.13 -9.95
C ASN A 70 15.13 -26.64 -10.76
N SER A 71 16.31 -26.00 -10.66
CA SER A 71 17.51 -26.41 -11.39
C SER A 71 18.05 -27.73 -10.85
N GLU A 72 18.62 -28.55 -11.76
CA GLU A 72 19.27 -29.82 -11.37
C GLU A 72 20.42 -29.60 -10.37
N GLU A 73 21.11 -28.47 -10.49
CA GLU A 73 22.18 -28.07 -9.59
C GLU A 73 21.67 -27.93 -8.16
N TRP A 74 20.57 -27.22 -7.97
CA TRP A 74 19.93 -27.05 -6.66
C TRP A 74 19.42 -28.37 -6.08
N LEU A 75 18.76 -29.19 -6.90
CA LEU A 75 18.25 -30.49 -6.47
C LEU A 75 19.38 -31.42 -5.98
N LYS A 76 20.52 -31.43 -6.66
CA LYS A 76 21.73 -32.18 -6.22
C LYS A 76 22.27 -31.66 -4.89
N ILE A 77 22.32 -30.36 -4.71
CA ILE A 77 22.78 -29.74 -3.46
C ILE A 77 21.82 -30.03 -2.31
N GLN A 78 20.52 -29.97 -2.56
CA GLN A 78 19.49 -30.28 -1.59
C GLN A 78 19.58 -31.74 -1.13
N GLU A 79 19.82 -32.67 -2.04
CA GLU A 79 19.98 -34.07 -1.72
C GLU A 79 21.28 -34.33 -0.94
N LYS A 80 22.37 -33.67 -1.33
CA LYS A 80 23.70 -33.80 -0.70
C LYS A 80 23.71 -33.27 0.74
N TYR A 81 23.03 -32.16 1.00
CA TYR A 81 23.03 -31.48 2.32
C TYR A 81 21.70 -31.61 3.06
N LYS A 82 20.91 -32.63 2.76
CA LYS A 82 19.57 -32.88 3.34
C LYS A 82 19.56 -32.85 4.87
N ASN A 83 20.65 -33.29 5.51
CA ASN A 83 20.78 -33.36 6.96
C ASN A 83 21.55 -32.17 7.57
N ASP A 84 22.05 -31.25 6.77
CA ASP A 84 22.82 -30.09 7.18
C ASP A 84 22.18 -28.80 6.66
N LYS A 85 21.21 -28.29 7.43
CA LYS A 85 20.43 -27.09 7.06
C LYS A 85 21.29 -25.85 6.94
N GLU A 86 22.39 -25.76 7.69
CA GLU A 86 23.27 -24.60 7.68
C GLU A 86 24.07 -24.53 6.39
N LYS A 87 24.64 -25.66 5.96
CA LYS A 87 25.33 -25.73 4.66
C LYS A 87 24.38 -25.58 3.48
N LEU A 88 23.16 -26.11 3.60
CA LEU A 88 22.14 -25.93 2.57
C LEU A 88 21.80 -24.44 2.37
N ALA A 89 21.64 -23.69 3.46
CA ALA A 89 21.38 -22.25 3.40
C ALA A 89 22.57 -21.47 2.81
N GLN A 90 23.82 -21.84 3.16
CA GLN A 90 25.01 -21.23 2.60
C GLN A 90 25.14 -21.47 1.08
N GLU A 91 24.92 -22.69 0.63
CA GLU A 91 24.94 -23.04 -0.79
C GLU A 91 23.82 -22.36 -1.57
N GLN A 92 22.65 -22.22 -0.97
CA GLN A 92 21.53 -21.46 -1.56
C GLN A 92 21.89 -19.99 -1.80
N MET A 93 22.49 -19.35 -0.79
CA MET A 93 22.96 -17.96 -0.90
C MET A 93 24.09 -17.82 -1.93
N ARG A 94 24.99 -18.82 -2.04
CA ARG A 94 26.02 -18.86 -3.04
C ARG A 94 25.45 -18.88 -4.45
N ILE A 95 24.50 -19.78 -4.74
CA ILE A 95 23.85 -19.88 -6.05
C ILE A 95 23.13 -18.59 -6.41
N TYR A 96 22.41 -17.98 -5.47
CA TYR A 96 21.75 -16.70 -5.71
C TYR A 96 22.75 -15.60 -6.06
N SER A 97 23.88 -15.55 -5.33
CA SER A 97 24.93 -14.59 -5.58
C SER A 97 25.60 -14.81 -6.96
N GLU A 98 25.90 -16.05 -7.32
CA GLU A 98 26.51 -16.41 -8.62
C GLU A 98 25.60 -16.09 -9.81
N LYS A 99 24.28 -16.28 -9.64
CA LYS A 99 23.28 -15.96 -10.68
C LYS A 99 22.79 -14.51 -10.62
N GLY A 100 23.34 -13.68 -9.72
CA GLY A 100 22.99 -12.27 -9.59
C GLY A 100 21.57 -12.01 -9.11
N VAL A 101 20.93 -13.00 -8.47
CA VAL A 101 19.56 -12.91 -7.95
C VAL A 101 19.63 -12.61 -6.45
N SER A 102 19.06 -11.48 -6.04
CA SER A 102 19.00 -11.13 -4.62
C SER A 102 17.83 -11.85 -3.94
N PRO A 103 18.04 -12.59 -2.84
CA PRO A 103 16.95 -13.21 -2.09
C PRO A 103 15.96 -12.19 -1.51
N PHE A 104 16.43 -10.97 -1.26
CA PHE A 104 15.60 -9.86 -0.78
C PHE A 104 14.68 -9.29 -1.85
N SER A 105 14.97 -9.49 -3.14
CA SER A 105 14.14 -8.98 -4.23
C SER A 105 12.75 -9.59 -4.26
N SER A 106 12.55 -10.78 -3.72
CA SER A 106 11.24 -11.43 -3.64
C SER A 106 10.38 -10.95 -2.47
N CYS A 107 10.99 -10.57 -1.33
CA CYS A 107 10.25 -10.09 -0.16
C CYS A 107 10.09 -8.56 -0.12
N LEU A 108 10.96 -7.81 -0.83
CA LEU A 108 10.93 -6.35 -0.87
C LEU A 108 9.55 -5.78 -1.23
N PRO A 109 8.84 -6.32 -2.22
CA PRO A 109 7.52 -5.82 -2.59
C PRO A 109 6.46 -6.02 -1.50
N THR A 110 6.54 -7.12 -0.76
CA THR A 110 5.68 -7.35 0.39
C THR A 110 5.92 -6.29 1.47
N LEU A 111 7.19 -5.95 1.74
CA LEU A 111 7.56 -4.90 2.69
C LEU A 111 7.08 -3.51 2.25
N ILE A 112 7.12 -3.21 0.95
CA ILE A 112 6.60 -1.96 0.38
C ILE A 112 5.07 -1.95 0.37
N GLN A 113 4.44 -3.10 0.15
CA GLN A 113 2.98 -3.22 0.10
C GLN A 113 2.31 -2.91 1.43
N PHE A 114 2.93 -3.28 2.58
CA PHE A 114 2.34 -3.04 3.90
C PHE A 114 2.08 -1.55 4.19
N PRO A 115 3.05 -0.64 4.05
CA PRO A 115 2.80 0.78 4.24
C PRO A 115 1.72 1.34 3.31
N ILE A 116 1.69 0.88 2.05
CA ILE A 116 0.68 1.30 1.07
C ILE A 116 -0.72 0.83 1.51
N LEU A 117 -0.83 -0.42 1.93
CA LEU A 117 -2.10 -0.99 2.39
C LEU A 117 -2.61 -0.28 3.65
N ILE A 118 -1.73 -0.04 4.62
CA ILE A 118 -2.07 0.65 5.86
C ILE A 118 -2.48 2.10 5.55
N GLY A 119 -1.72 2.80 4.71
CA GLY A 119 -2.03 4.17 4.30
C GLY A 119 -3.36 4.27 3.56
N PHE A 120 -3.64 3.31 2.68
CA PHE A 120 -4.92 3.24 1.97
C PHE A 120 -6.10 2.98 2.92
N TYR A 121 -5.95 2.02 3.83
CA TYR A 121 -6.96 1.76 4.85
C TYR A 121 -7.24 3.00 5.71
N GLN A 122 -6.20 3.66 6.21
CA GLN A 122 -6.33 4.88 7.00
C GLN A 122 -6.98 6.03 6.20
N SER A 123 -6.67 6.14 4.91
CA SER A 123 -7.30 7.14 4.03
C SER A 123 -8.79 6.93 3.89
N ILE A 124 -9.23 5.68 3.72
CA ILE A 124 -10.65 5.34 3.62
C ILE A 124 -11.35 5.64 4.94
N VAL A 125 -10.80 5.19 6.07
CA VAL A 125 -11.39 5.42 7.39
C VAL A 125 -11.47 6.91 7.70
N ARG A 126 -10.44 7.67 7.34
CA ARG A 126 -10.41 9.13 7.51
C ARG A 126 -11.42 9.84 6.61
N ALA A 127 -11.55 9.41 5.37
CA ALA A 127 -12.50 10.00 4.40
C ALA A 127 -13.96 9.78 4.82
N ILE A 128 -14.30 8.59 5.33
CA ILE A 128 -15.67 8.28 5.80
C ILE A 128 -16.06 9.16 7.01
N GLY A 129 -15.11 9.49 7.89
CA GLY A 129 -15.24 10.52 8.93
C GLY A 129 -16.48 10.43 9.80
N VAL A 130 -16.65 9.32 10.54
CA VAL A 130 -17.86 9.09 11.37
C VAL A 130 -17.86 9.95 12.66
N THR A 131 -16.69 10.38 13.13
CA THR A 131 -16.55 11.17 14.35
C THR A 131 -16.13 12.61 14.07
N PRO A 132 -16.51 13.60 14.91
CA PRO A 132 -16.09 14.99 14.75
C PRO A 132 -14.58 15.20 14.68
N LEU A 133 -13.82 14.39 15.44
CA LEU A 133 -12.35 14.42 15.42
C LEU A 133 -11.77 13.92 14.09
N GLN A 134 -12.37 12.90 13.49
CA GLN A 134 -11.98 12.40 12.18
C GLN A 134 -12.29 13.42 11.07
N LEU A 135 -13.42 14.09 11.14
CA LEU A 135 -13.76 15.21 10.24
C LEU A 135 -12.76 16.36 10.34
N LEU A 136 -12.36 16.70 11.57
CA LEU A 136 -11.35 17.74 11.79
C LEU A 136 -9.99 17.35 11.22
N SER A 137 -9.57 16.10 11.38
CA SER A 137 -8.32 15.58 10.81
C SER A 137 -8.37 15.53 9.27
N LEU A 138 -9.52 15.20 8.70
CA LEU A 138 -9.76 15.22 7.27
C LEU A 138 -9.59 16.64 6.71
N VAL A 139 -10.26 17.62 7.29
CA VAL A 139 -10.19 19.02 6.83
C VAL A 139 -8.76 19.56 6.92
N ARG A 140 -8.02 19.23 7.97
CA ARG A 140 -6.61 19.63 8.13
C ARG A 140 -5.66 18.97 7.12
N GLY A 141 -6.00 17.79 6.65
CA GLY A 141 -5.20 17.02 5.68
C GLY A 141 -5.49 17.38 4.22
N ILE A 142 -6.50 18.20 3.93
CA ILE A 142 -6.82 18.62 2.57
C ILE A 142 -5.79 19.64 2.08
N TYR A 143 -5.24 19.42 0.90
CA TYR A 143 -4.25 20.33 0.33
C TYR A 143 -4.90 21.65 -0.10
N PRO A 144 -4.28 22.81 0.23
CA PRO A 144 -4.71 24.10 -0.29
C PRO A 144 -4.55 24.08 -1.82
N GLY A 145 -5.63 24.26 -2.53
CA GLY A 145 -5.67 24.15 -4.00
C GLY A 145 -6.71 23.12 -4.49
N LEU A 146 -7.04 22.13 -3.69
CA LEU A 146 -8.16 21.23 -3.96
C LEU A 146 -9.50 21.99 -3.91
N GLU A 147 -9.55 23.05 -3.10
CA GLU A 147 -10.66 23.98 -3.00
C GLU A 147 -10.93 24.73 -4.33
N ASN A 148 -9.91 24.92 -5.17
CA ASN A 148 -10.03 25.56 -6.47
C ASN A 148 -10.49 24.59 -7.57
N ILE A 149 -10.27 23.31 -7.37
CA ILE A 149 -10.64 22.25 -8.32
C ILE A 149 -12.07 21.75 -8.01
N THR A 150 -12.37 21.65 -6.72
CA THR A 150 -13.72 21.40 -6.23
C THR A 150 -14.21 22.69 -5.56
N PRO A 151 -15.27 23.33 -6.08
CA PRO A 151 -15.83 24.51 -5.42
C PRO A 151 -16.01 24.25 -3.92
N ALA A 152 -15.59 25.19 -3.07
CA ALA A 152 -15.70 25.05 -1.61
C ALA A 152 -17.11 24.69 -1.13
N ALA A 153 -18.13 25.08 -1.90
CA ALA A 153 -19.50 24.64 -1.75
C ALA A 153 -19.67 23.13 -1.97
N ALA A 154 -18.89 22.51 -2.85
CA ALA A 154 -18.94 21.07 -3.08
C ALA A 154 -18.28 20.29 -1.94
N LEU A 155 -17.20 20.79 -1.34
CA LEU A 155 -16.58 20.16 -0.15
C LEU A 155 -17.52 20.16 1.06
N GLY A 156 -18.26 21.25 1.28
CA GLY A 156 -19.29 21.32 2.32
C GLY A 156 -20.53 20.46 2.03
N GLN A 157 -20.81 20.18 0.76
CA GLN A 157 -21.89 19.26 0.33
C GLN A 157 -21.42 17.81 0.23
N LEU A 158 -20.11 17.57 0.08
CA LEU A 158 -19.52 16.24 0.02
C LEU A 158 -19.32 15.63 1.39
N LEU A 159 -19.32 16.42 2.45
CA LEU A 159 -19.16 15.97 3.82
C LEU A 159 -20.49 16.09 4.60
N PRO A 160 -20.96 15.06 5.31
CA PRO A 160 -20.38 13.71 5.38
C PRO A 160 -20.52 12.92 4.07
N ILE A 161 -19.49 12.17 3.73
CA ILE A 161 -19.47 11.34 2.52
C ILE A 161 -20.61 10.33 2.57
N ASP A 162 -21.38 10.19 1.47
CA ASP A 162 -22.36 9.13 1.34
C ASP A 162 -21.65 7.79 1.22
N SER A 163 -21.62 7.07 2.34
CA SER A 163 -20.95 5.77 2.48
C SER A 163 -21.77 4.61 1.89
N LYS A 164 -22.92 4.87 1.29
CA LYS A 164 -23.74 3.82 0.66
C LYS A 164 -23.10 3.38 -0.66
N PHE A 165 -22.90 2.09 -0.80
CA PHE A 165 -22.44 1.45 -2.02
C PHE A 165 -23.26 0.20 -2.30
N LEU A 166 -24.02 0.20 -3.40
CA LEU A 166 -24.96 -0.86 -3.72
C LEU A 166 -25.96 -1.08 -2.57
N TRP A 167 -25.85 -2.22 -1.87
CA TRP A 167 -26.69 -2.58 -0.72
C TRP A 167 -25.94 -2.45 0.63
N MET A 168 -24.68 -2.03 0.62
CA MET A 168 -23.83 -1.94 1.81
C MET A 168 -23.67 -0.50 2.26
N ASN A 169 -23.50 -0.30 3.56
CA ASN A 169 -23.05 0.96 4.13
C ASN A 169 -21.60 0.82 4.61
N LEU A 170 -20.66 1.40 3.88
CA LEU A 170 -19.24 1.33 4.17
C LEU A 170 -18.82 2.04 5.47
N GLY A 171 -19.71 2.87 6.03
CA GLY A 171 -19.46 3.64 7.26
C GLY A 171 -19.90 2.93 8.54
N THR A 172 -20.59 1.81 8.45
CA THR A 172 -21.06 1.05 9.61
C THR A 172 -20.46 -0.35 9.59
N PRO A 173 -19.90 -0.84 10.71
CA PRO A 173 -19.53 -2.24 10.83
C PRO A 173 -20.81 -3.11 10.80
N ASP A 174 -20.74 -4.23 10.11
CA ASP A 174 -21.79 -5.25 10.10
C ASP A 174 -21.92 -5.95 11.45
#